data_3b4c1b931ac86fb8b0f8d036a786b441
#
_entry.id   3b4c1b931ac86fb8b0f8d036a786b441
#
_cell.length_a   1.000
_cell.length_b   1.000
_cell.length_c   1.000
_cell.angle_alpha   90.00
_cell.angle_beta   90.00
_cell.angle_gamma   90.00
#
_symmetry.space_group_name_H-M   'P 1'
#
loop_
_entity.id
_entity.type
_entity.pdbx_description
1 polymer ?
#
loop_
_entity_poly.entity_id
_entity_poly.type
_entity_poly.pdbx_seq_one_letter_code
_entity_poly.pdbx_strand_id
1 'polypeptide(L)'
;MNKVEILVRHDAELDAFGYFRYIREHNPEAALRFLEAIDGTVENLALQPLKGRLRKFRGRDLKNIRSWRVDDFENYLIFYRFAGMRLEILRIKHGAMDFPRALRQD
;
A
#
# COMPACT_ATOMS: atom_id res chain seq x y z
N MET A 1 26.54 0.79 2.48
CA MET A 1 25.37 1.49 2.00
C MET A 1 24.13 0.96 2.70
N ASN A 2 23.34 1.85 3.26
CA ASN A 2 22.14 1.43 4.01
C ASN A 2 21.02 1.06 3.05
N LYS A 3 20.46 -0.10 3.24
CA LYS A 3 19.31 -0.54 2.47
C LYS A 3 18.05 -0.37 3.30
N VAL A 4 16.99 0.08 2.65
CA VAL A 4 15.68 0.09 3.28
C VAL A 4 15.15 -1.34 3.27
N GLU A 5 14.76 -1.81 4.45
CA GLU A 5 14.11 -3.10 4.60
C GLU A 5 12.63 -2.93 4.26
N ILE A 6 12.10 -3.82 3.42
CA ILE A 6 10.69 -3.76 3.03
C ILE A 6 9.97 -4.89 3.74
N LEU A 7 8.94 -4.52 4.50
CA LEU A 7 8.09 -5.49 5.19
C LEU A 7 6.65 -5.28 4.70
N VAL A 8 6.08 -6.29 4.07
CA VAL A 8 4.69 -6.25 3.63
C VAL A 8 3.85 -7.02 4.64
N ARG A 9 2.92 -6.32 5.28
CA ARG A 9 2.07 -6.97 6.26
C ARG A 9 1.12 -7.95 5.58
N HIS A 10 0.76 -8.99 6.31
CA HIS A 10 -0.14 -10.02 5.79
C HIS A 10 -1.46 -9.42 5.31
N ASP A 11 -2.00 -8.44 6.05
CA ASP A 11 -3.24 -7.77 5.65
C ASP A 11 -3.11 -7.07 4.29
N ALA A 12 -1.95 -6.48 4.02
CA ALA A 12 -1.72 -5.84 2.73
C ALA A 12 -1.64 -6.88 1.61
N GLU A 13 -1.03 -8.02 1.89
CA GLU A 13 -0.99 -9.11 0.91
C GLU A 13 -2.38 -9.63 0.60
N LEU A 14 -3.21 -9.78 1.63
CA LEU A 14 -4.60 -10.20 1.43
C LEU A 14 -5.38 -9.17 0.61
N ASP A 15 -5.17 -7.88 0.88
CA ASP A 15 -5.80 -6.82 0.10
C ASP A 15 -5.42 -6.96 -1.38
N ALA A 16 -4.13 -7.07 -1.66
CA ALA A 16 -3.64 -7.17 -3.03
C ALA A 16 -4.22 -8.38 -3.75
N PHE A 17 -4.26 -9.52 -3.06
CA PHE A 17 -4.77 -10.75 -3.64
C PHE A 17 -6.28 -10.64 -3.93
N GLY A 18 -7.02 -10.01 -3.04
CA GLY A 18 -8.46 -9.80 -3.24
C GLY A 18 -8.75 -8.94 -4.46
N TYR A 19 -8.02 -7.83 -4.60
CA TYR A 19 -8.18 -6.97 -5.78
C TYR A 19 -7.70 -7.66 -7.05
N PHE A 20 -6.62 -8.43 -6.97
CA PHE A 20 -6.14 -9.20 -8.10
C PHE A 20 -7.23 -10.14 -8.61
N ARG A 21 -7.87 -10.87 -7.72
CA ARG A 21 -8.93 -11.80 -8.10
C ARG A 21 -10.10 -11.08 -8.75
N TYR A 22 -10.49 -9.93 -8.21
CA TYR A 22 -11.57 -9.13 -8.76
C TYR A 22 -11.24 -8.65 -10.17
N ILE A 23 -10.05 -8.09 -10.37
CA ILE A 23 -9.63 -7.59 -11.67
C ILE A 23 -9.53 -8.75 -12.67
N ARG A 24 -9.02 -9.89 -12.23
CA ARG A 24 -8.82 -11.04 -13.09
C ARG A 24 -10.13 -11.55 -13.72
N GLU A 25 -11.23 -11.41 -13.00
CA GLU A 25 -12.52 -11.83 -13.51
C GLU A 25 -12.91 -11.08 -14.78
N HIS A 26 -12.43 -9.86 -14.93
CA HIS A 26 -12.78 -9.00 -16.06
C HIS A 26 -11.63 -8.86 -17.05
N ASN A 27 -10.40 -8.90 -16.57
CA ASN A 27 -9.24 -8.69 -17.43
C ASN A 27 -8.01 -9.33 -16.80
N PRO A 28 -7.70 -10.59 -17.19
CA PRO A 28 -6.56 -11.30 -16.60
C PRO A 28 -5.22 -10.61 -16.78
N GLU A 29 -5.01 -9.95 -17.94
CA GLU A 29 -3.75 -9.25 -18.18
C GLU A 29 -3.61 -8.05 -17.27
N ALA A 30 -4.70 -7.30 -17.06
CA ALA A 30 -4.67 -6.16 -16.15
C ALA A 30 -4.41 -6.62 -14.71
N ALA A 31 -4.91 -7.78 -14.33
CA ALA A 31 -4.66 -8.32 -13.00
C ALA A 31 -3.18 -8.56 -12.76
N LEU A 32 -2.48 -9.12 -13.75
CA LEU A 32 -1.04 -9.33 -13.64
C LEU A 32 -0.29 -8.00 -13.59
N ARG A 33 -0.69 -7.04 -14.43
CA ARG A 33 -0.08 -5.71 -14.41
C ARG A 33 -0.29 -5.03 -13.06
N PHE A 34 -1.44 -5.27 -12.42
CA PHE A 34 -1.73 -4.70 -11.10
C PHE A 34 -0.72 -5.18 -10.05
N LEU A 35 -0.43 -6.47 -10.03
CA LEU A 35 0.56 -7.01 -9.09
C LEU A 35 1.95 -6.45 -9.38
N GLU A 36 2.33 -6.36 -10.64
CA GLU A 36 3.62 -5.78 -11.01
C GLU A 36 3.70 -4.30 -10.62
N ALA A 37 2.59 -3.58 -10.80
CA ALA A 37 2.54 -2.17 -10.45
C ALA A 37 2.68 -1.96 -8.95
N ILE A 38 2.08 -2.83 -8.13
CA ILE A 38 2.26 -2.76 -6.68
C ILE A 38 3.74 -2.94 -6.34
N ASP A 39 4.37 -3.98 -6.87
CA ASP A 39 5.77 -4.25 -6.57
C ASP A 39 6.67 -3.09 -6.99
N GLY A 40 6.46 -2.56 -8.19
CA GLY A 40 7.25 -1.43 -8.68
C GLY A 40 7.04 -0.18 -7.85
N THR A 41 5.79 0.08 -7.44
CA THR A 41 5.48 1.25 -6.62
C THR A 41 6.15 1.12 -5.25
N VAL A 42 6.11 -0.08 -4.65
CA VAL A 42 6.75 -0.31 -3.35
C VAL A 42 8.26 -0.09 -3.46
N GLU A 43 8.89 -0.57 -4.52
CA GLU A 43 10.33 -0.35 -4.72
C GLU A 43 10.65 1.13 -4.86
N ASN A 44 9.82 1.89 -5.57
CA ASN A 44 10.00 3.34 -5.69
C ASN A 44 9.81 4.03 -4.35
N LEU A 45 8.88 3.58 -3.54
CA LEU A 45 8.70 4.12 -2.19
C LEU A 45 9.93 3.83 -1.31
N ALA A 46 10.59 2.69 -1.51
CA ALA A 46 11.80 2.40 -0.77
C ALA A 46 12.94 3.37 -1.10
N LEU A 47 12.94 3.89 -2.33
CA LEU A 47 13.93 4.89 -2.75
C LEU A 47 13.59 6.30 -2.24
N GLN A 48 12.31 6.60 -2.08
CA GLN A 48 11.84 7.91 -1.63
C GLN A 48 10.71 7.72 -0.60
N PRO A 49 11.04 7.22 0.61
CA PRO A 49 9.98 6.78 1.52
C PRO A 49 9.13 7.92 2.08
N LEU A 50 9.59 9.15 2.02
CA LEU A 50 8.83 10.27 2.55
C LEU A 50 7.99 10.99 1.50
N LYS A 51 7.96 10.48 0.26
CA LYS A 51 7.21 11.17 -0.79
C LYS A 51 5.70 11.02 -0.66
N GLY A 52 5.24 9.98 0.03
CA GLY A 52 3.81 9.76 0.23
C GLY A 52 3.20 10.84 1.13
N ARG A 53 1.91 11.07 0.93
CA ARG A 53 1.18 12.04 1.71
C ARG A 53 1.02 11.56 3.15
N LEU A 54 1.45 12.39 4.10
CA LEU A 54 1.26 12.06 5.50
C LEU A 54 -0.22 12.18 5.85
N ARG A 55 -0.78 11.10 6.42
CA ARG A 55 -2.18 11.05 6.78
C ARG A 55 -2.33 11.37 8.26
N LYS A 56 -3.41 12.05 8.59
CA LYS A 56 -3.67 12.44 9.98
C LYS A 56 -4.89 11.70 10.48
N PHE A 57 -4.70 10.45 10.81
CA PHE A 57 -5.75 9.64 11.41
C PHE A 57 -5.69 9.77 12.92
N ARG A 58 -6.84 9.63 13.55
CA ARG A 58 -6.90 9.58 15.00
C ARG A 58 -6.54 8.18 15.48
N GLY A 59 -5.85 8.12 16.61
CA GLY A 59 -5.50 6.86 17.21
C GLY A 59 -4.00 6.67 17.27
N ARG A 60 -3.57 6.03 18.36
CA ARG A 60 -2.17 5.82 18.64
C ARG A 60 -1.48 4.99 17.55
N ASP A 61 -2.18 3.98 17.07
CA ASP A 61 -1.62 3.04 16.10
C ASP A 61 -1.68 3.57 14.66
N LEU A 62 -2.27 4.75 14.46
CA LEU A 62 -2.45 5.31 13.14
C LEU A 62 -1.56 6.51 12.88
N LYS A 63 -0.51 6.69 13.68
CA LYS A 63 0.43 7.79 13.52
C LYS A 63 1.48 7.48 12.47
N ASN A 64 1.95 8.51 11.81
CA ASN A 64 3.05 8.45 10.85
C ASN A 64 2.74 7.57 9.64
N ILE A 65 1.47 7.43 9.31
CA ILE A 65 1.06 6.68 8.13
C ILE A 65 1.04 7.60 6.93
N ARG A 66 1.63 7.15 5.85
CA ARG A 66 1.62 7.85 4.57
C ARG A 66 0.85 7.03 3.56
N SER A 67 0.42 7.69 2.50
CA SER A 67 -0.24 6.99 1.40
C SER A 67 0.33 7.44 0.06
N TRP A 68 0.33 6.51 -0.88
CA TRP A 68 0.76 6.78 -2.24
C TRP A 68 -0.05 5.89 -3.18
N ARG A 69 -0.39 6.42 -4.34
CA ARG A 69 -1.17 5.66 -5.31
C ARG A 69 -0.33 4.59 -5.98
N VAL A 70 -0.98 3.49 -6.37
CA VAL A 70 -0.33 2.46 -7.16
C VAL A 70 -0.13 3.00 -8.58
N ASP A 71 1.07 2.88 -9.13
CA ASP A 71 1.37 3.35 -10.48
C ASP A 71 0.42 2.69 -11.48
N ASP A 72 -0.17 3.49 -12.38
CA ASP A 72 -1.12 3.04 -13.40
C ASP A 72 -2.46 2.52 -12.86
N PHE A 73 -2.61 2.45 -11.54
CA PHE A 73 -3.86 2.04 -10.90
C PHE A 73 -4.19 3.03 -9.80
N GLU A 74 -4.39 4.27 -10.18
CA GLU A 74 -4.40 5.41 -9.25
C GLU A 74 -5.57 5.41 -8.28
N ASN A 75 -6.61 4.61 -8.53
CA ASN A 75 -7.69 4.48 -7.57
C ASN A 75 -7.32 3.60 -6.38
N TYR A 76 -6.18 2.95 -6.42
CA TYR A 76 -5.69 2.11 -5.34
C TYR A 76 -4.58 2.81 -4.61
N LEU A 77 -4.63 2.81 -3.28
CA LEU A 77 -3.66 3.48 -2.44
C LEU A 77 -2.92 2.49 -1.57
N ILE A 78 -1.61 2.69 -1.48
CA ILE A 78 -0.76 1.95 -0.56
C ILE A 78 -0.61 2.79 0.69
N PHE A 79 -0.99 2.24 1.84
CA PHE A 79 -0.78 2.87 3.13
C PHE A 79 0.44 2.25 3.76
N TYR A 80 1.38 3.08 4.18
CA TYR A 80 2.66 2.58 4.65
C TYR A 80 3.22 3.46 5.76
N ARG A 81 4.22 2.93 6.44
CA ARG A 81 4.95 3.65 7.48
C ARG A 81 6.43 3.43 7.24
N PHE A 82 7.22 4.48 7.39
CA PHE A 82 8.66 4.38 7.27
C PHE A 82 9.32 4.86 8.56
N ALA A 83 10.11 3.98 9.17
CA ALA A 83 10.86 4.31 10.38
C ALA A 83 12.04 3.38 10.49
N GLY A 84 13.18 3.90 10.95
CA GLY A 84 14.35 3.08 11.21
C GLY A 84 14.83 2.29 9.99
N MET A 85 14.81 2.89 8.82
CA MET A 85 15.21 2.25 7.57
C MET A 85 14.32 1.07 7.19
N ARG A 86 13.11 1.01 7.74
CA ARG A 86 12.13 -0.02 7.39
C ARG A 86 10.92 0.64 6.76
N LEU A 87 10.54 0.14 5.60
CA LEU A 87 9.31 0.52 4.92
C LEU A 87 8.30 -0.58 5.18
N GLU A 88 7.27 -0.25 5.93
CA GLU A 88 6.23 -1.22 6.28
C GLU A 88 4.98 -0.92 5.48
N ILE A 89 4.58 -1.86 4.63
CA ILE A 89 3.35 -1.72 3.84
C ILE A 89 2.20 -2.26 4.69
N LEU A 90 1.29 -1.39 5.06
CA LEU A 90 0.23 -1.70 6.03
C LEU A 90 -1.02 -2.25 5.37
N ARG A 91 -1.52 -1.55 4.36
CA ARG A 91 -2.74 -1.92 3.64
C ARG A 91 -2.68 -1.41 2.22
N ILE A 92 -3.47 -2.05 1.36
CA ILE A 92 -3.72 -1.54 0.00
C ILE A 92 -5.23 -1.43 -0.12
N LYS A 93 -5.74 -0.22 -0.42
CA LYS A 93 -7.17 0.02 -0.42
C LYS A 93 -7.61 0.79 -1.64
N HIS A 94 -8.80 0.50 -2.12
CA HIS A 94 -9.44 1.30 -3.16
C HIS A 94 -9.83 2.65 -2.56
N GLY A 95 -9.70 3.71 -3.35
CA GLY A 95 -9.83 5.08 -2.86
C GLY A 95 -11.19 5.48 -2.32
N ALA A 96 -12.23 4.67 -2.54
CA ALA A 96 -13.57 4.99 -2.07
C ALA A 96 -13.85 4.51 -0.63
N MET A 97 -12.88 3.83 0.01
CA MET A 97 -13.10 3.25 1.34
C MET A 97 -12.87 4.24 2.46
N ASP A 98 -13.49 3.95 3.61
CA ASP A 98 -13.24 4.67 4.85
C ASP A 98 -11.92 4.16 5.42
N PHE A 99 -10.84 4.89 5.17
CA PHE A 99 -9.50 4.46 5.51
C PHE A 99 -9.24 4.31 7.00
N PRO A 100 -9.67 5.23 7.86
CA PRO A 100 -9.41 5.04 9.30
C PRO A 100 -9.99 3.73 9.80
N ARG A 101 -11.19 3.40 9.36
CA ARG A 101 -11.86 2.17 9.75
C ARG A 101 -11.17 0.95 9.13
N ALA A 102 -10.79 1.05 7.86
CA ALA A 102 -10.15 -0.05 7.15
C ALA A 102 -8.78 -0.37 7.73
N LEU A 103 -8.08 0.61 8.30
CA LEU A 103 -6.75 0.42 8.87
C LEU A 103 -6.78 -0.19 10.25
N ARG A 104 -7.90 -0.11 10.95
CA ARG A 104 -8.03 -0.72 12.27
C ARG A 104 -8.25 -2.21 12.13
N GLN A 105 -7.71 -2.95 13.07
CA GLN A 105 -7.94 -4.38 13.17
C GLN A 105 -9.15 -4.58 14.07
N ASP A 106 -10.21 -5.04 13.51
CA ASP A 106 -11.42 -5.33 14.30
C ASP A 106 -11.52 -6.81 14.59
#